data_ba8f81f334f06a25c6f203782b2b3677
#
_entry.id   ba8f81f334f06a25c6f203782b2b3677
#
_cell.length_a   1.000
_cell.length_b   1.000
_cell.length_c   1.000
_cell.angle_alpha   90.00
_cell.angle_beta   90.00
_cell.angle_gamma   90.00
#
_symmetry.space_group_name_H-M   'P 1'
#
loop_
_entity.id
_entity.type
_entity.pdbx_description
1 polymer ?
#
loop_
_entity_poly.entity_id
_entity_poly.type
_entity_poly.pdbx_seq_one_letter_code
_entity_poly.pdbx_strand_id
1 'polypeptide(L)' 'MQVAMQVALLERQSLTQLQEMWQKYFDTPPISKNKEFYISRLAYRISSTAG' A
#
# COMPACT_ATOMS: atom_id res chain seq x y z
N MET A 1 -9.66 6.25 -13.72
CA MET A 1 -8.81 5.92 -12.57
C MET A 1 -9.42 4.78 -11.75
N GLN A 2 -8.66 3.75 -11.52
CA GLN A 2 -9.17 2.52 -10.92
C GLN A 2 -8.66 2.34 -9.49
N VAL A 3 -9.05 3.26 -8.63
CA VAL A 3 -8.60 3.21 -7.23
C VAL A 3 -9.09 1.92 -6.55
N ALA A 4 -10.34 1.55 -6.83
CA ALA A 4 -10.88 0.31 -6.24
C ALA A 4 -10.08 -0.91 -6.69
N MET A 5 -9.65 -0.92 -7.94
CA MET A 5 -8.83 -2.01 -8.46
C MET A 5 -7.47 -2.04 -7.78
N GLN A 6 -6.88 -0.87 -7.52
CA GLN A 6 -5.60 -0.82 -6.83
C GLN A 6 -5.72 -1.38 -5.42
N VAL A 7 -6.80 -1.02 -4.72
CA VAL A 7 -7.03 -1.54 -3.37
C VAL A 7 -7.19 -3.05 -3.41
N ALA A 8 -7.94 -3.57 -4.38
CA ALA A 8 -8.13 -5.00 -4.51
C ALA A 8 -6.81 -5.72 -4.75
N LEU A 9 -5.95 -5.15 -5.58
CA LEU A 9 -4.63 -5.74 -5.83
C LEU A 9 -3.77 -5.74 -4.57
N LEU A 10 -3.84 -4.66 -3.80
CA LEU A 10 -3.09 -4.58 -2.56
C LEU A 10 -3.56 -5.63 -1.56
N GLU A 11 -4.86 -5.87 -1.50
CA GLU A 11 -5.42 -6.87 -0.58
C GLU A 11 -4.94 -8.28 -0.91
N ARG A 12 -4.55 -8.51 -2.16
CA ARG A 12 -4.05 -9.82 -2.58
C ARG A 12 -2.59 -10.03 -2.27
N GLN A 13 -1.89 -8.96 -1.91
CA GLN A 13 -0.47 -9.05 -1.58
C GLN A 13 -0.29 -9.61 -0.17
N SER A 14 0.84 -10.27 0.05
CA SER A 14 1.19 -10.73 1.38
C SER A 14 1.69 -9.55 2.21
N LEU A 15 1.74 -9.75 3.53
CA LEU A 15 2.25 -8.71 4.43
C LEU A 15 3.68 -8.32 4.05
N THR A 16 4.50 -9.31 3.75
CA THR A 16 5.89 -9.05 3.36
C THR A 16 5.96 -8.17 2.13
N GLN A 17 5.14 -8.46 1.13
CA GLN A 17 5.12 -7.66 -0.09
C GLN A 17 4.65 -6.24 0.18
N LEU A 18 3.65 -6.09 1.04
CA LEU A 18 3.17 -4.76 1.39
C LEU A 18 4.24 -3.96 2.13
N GLN A 19 5.02 -4.62 2.97
CA GLN A 19 6.11 -3.96 3.66
C GLN A 19 7.19 -3.49 2.70
N GLU A 20 7.47 -4.29 1.68
CA GLU A 20 8.43 -3.90 0.65
C GLU A 20 7.92 -2.70 -0.14
N MET A 21 6.64 -2.71 -0.48
CA MET A 21 6.03 -1.57 -1.17
C MET A 21 6.06 -0.32 -0.29
N TRP A 22 5.86 -0.50 1.00
CA TRP A 22 5.89 0.62 1.94
C TRP A 22 7.22 1.33 1.87
N GLN A 23 8.32 0.60 1.95
CA GLN A 23 9.64 1.22 1.88
C GLN A 23 9.86 1.93 0.56
N LYS A 24 9.30 1.37 -0.51
CA LYS A 24 9.46 1.94 -1.83
C LYS A 24 8.74 3.28 -1.96
N TYR A 25 7.53 3.37 -1.41
CA TYR A 25 6.72 4.58 -1.57
C TYR A 25 6.95 5.61 -0.48
N PHE A 26 7.25 5.18 0.72
CA PHE A 26 7.36 6.08 1.87
C PHE A 26 8.79 6.32 2.32
N ASP A 27 9.70 5.53 1.84
CA ASP A 27 11.13 5.67 2.16
C ASP A 27 11.38 5.60 3.67
N THR A 28 10.55 4.85 4.39
CA THR A 28 10.71 4.61 5.81
C THR A 28 10.48 3.14 6.08
N PRO A 29 11.06 2.59 7.17
CA PRO A 29 10.85 1.19 7.49
C PRO A 29 9.42 0.92 7.91
N PRO A 30 8.86 -0.25 7.55
CA PRO A 30 7.52 -0.62 7.97
C PRO A 30 7.50 -0.91 9.46
N ILE A 31 6.54 -0.33 10.17
CA ILE A 31 6.45 -0.46 11.61
C ILE A 31 5.23 -1.25 12.06
N SER A 32 4.25 -1.44 11.19
CA SER A 32 3.01 -2.11 11.52
C SER A 32 3.03 -3.54 11.02
N LYS A 33 2.33 -4.41 11.73
CA LYS A 33 2.09 -5.78 11.30
C LYS A 33 0.66 -5.95 10.82
N ASN A 34 -0.10 -4.86 10.76
CA ASN A 34 -1.48 -4.89 10.32
C ASN A 34 -1.53 -4.63 8.82
N LYS A 35 -2.03 -5.62 8.10
CA LYS A 35 -2.09 -5.55 6.66
C LYS A 35 -2.98 -4.41 6.18
N GLU A 36 -4.08 -4.17 6.87
CA GLU A 36 -5.00 -3.10 6.49
C GLU A 36 -4.36 -1.73 6.60
N PHE A 37 -3.46 -1.57 7.55
CA PHE A 37 -2.74 -0.32 7.70
C PHE A 37 -1.96 0.00 6.42
N TYR A 38 -1.26 -0.99 5.89
CA TYR A 38 -0.48 -0.79 4.67
C TYR A 38 -1.39 -0.56 3.47
N ILE A 39 -2.45 -1.34 3.37
CA ILE A 39 -3.37 -1.22 2.23
C ILE A 39 -3.97 0.18 2.19
N SER A 40 -4.44 0.66 3.32
CA SER A 40 -5.06 1.97 3.40
C SER A 40 -4.07 3.08 3.02
N ARG A 41 -2.88 3.03 3.60
CA ARG A 41 -1.89 4.07 3.36
C ARG A 41 -1.34 4.02 1.93
N LEU A 42 -1.07 2.81 1.44
CA LEU A 42 -0.55 2.67 0.09
C LEU A 42 -1.60 3.08 -0.95
N ALA A 43 -2.85 2.74 -0.73
CA ALA A 43 -3.91 3.13 -1.64
C ALA A 43 -4.03 4.66 -1.71
N TYR A 44 -3.95 5.30 -0.56
CA TYR A 44 -4.01 6.77 -0.52
C TYR A 44 -2.83 7.37 -1.26
N ARG A 45 -1.64 6.82 -1.04
CA ARG A 45 -0.43 7.32 -1.68
C ARG A 45 -0.50 7.18 -3.20
N ILE A 46 -0.93 6.01 -3.66
CA ILE A 46 -1.06 5.75 -5.09
C ILE A 46 -2.07 6.69 -5.72
N SER A 47 -3.21 6.85 -5.06
CA SER A 47 -4.27 7.72 -5.55
C SER A 47 -3.78 9.18 -5.63
N SER A 48 -3.05 9.61 -4.63
CA SER A 48 -2.52 10.97 -4.59
C SER A 48 -1.51 11.18 -5.71
N THR A 49 -0.67 10.19 -5.96
CA THR A 49 0.36 10.28 -7.00
C THR A 49 -0.27 10.27 -8.39
N ALA A 50 -1.35 9.51 -8.55
CA ALA A 50 -2.00 9.38 -9.84
C ALA A 50 -2.77 10.65 -10.23
N GLY A 51 -3.11 11.47 -9.25
CA GLY A 51 -3.80 12.71 -9.51
C GLY A 51 -2.96 13.70 -10.28
#